data_2274162b3b4260e76d2c3616258c9856
#
_entry.id   2274162b3b4260e76d2c3616258c9856
#
_cell.length_a   1.000
_cell.length_b   1.000
_cell.length_c   1.000
_cell.angle_alpha   90.00
_cell.angle_beta   90.00
_cell.angle_gamma   90.00
#
_symmetry.space_group_name_H-M   'P 1'
#
loop_
_entity.id
_entity.type
_entity.pdbx_description
1 polymer ?
#
loop_
_entity_poly.entity_id
_entity_poly.type
_entity_poly.pdbx_seq_one_letter_code
_entity_poly.pdbx_strand_id
1 'polypeptide(L)'
;MNEQQILLAFGGIGAAALGCQWLAWRLKLPAILFLLLTGILVGPVLGWLDPQEMFGPLLMPLVSLAVALILFEGSLTLHLSEWKEIGSVVHRLVTIGAISTWIVIAVATHFLLGFDWMLAILFGSLTLVTGPTVIVPMLRVVRPKASIANILRWEGIVIDPIGALLAVVVYSFIIASAEGHGLKQSLFTFGGVILCGAVFGIVGGWLLGTVIRRQWLPEYLHNLASLAAVLGIFIASNEVMHESGLLAVTLMGMWLANMKGVDVRHILHFKENLSVLLISGLFILLAARLDLNALIGLGPLVLILLLVIQLIARPLNVLLSTAGSNLSWRERALLCWIAPRGIVAAAVSAIFAIRLDEAGHEGALLLVPLTFAVIIGTVVLQSATARPLARLLKVAEPAPSGFLIVGANAPSRMLGKSLQQLGSRVLLTDSSWENIRAARMEGLPTYFGNPASQHADAHLDLVGLGHLLALSPSGELNTLAAMRFRHDFGHQRLFGLASGHESRRSDKHRASLEHRGNQLGSEAFTYAKLASQMGQGAELYSTTLTDGFGWEDYRTLHGNRATLLFMRDESGWVHVVTPETTVKPGSGWTVLALIQPEISGA
;
A
#
# COMPACT_ATOMS: atom_id res chain seq x y z
N MET A 1 17.68 -32.72 2.34
CA MET A 1 16.22 -32.94 2.65
C MET A 1 15.63 -33.99 1.70
N ASN A 2 14.74 -34.89 2.22
CA ASN A 2 14.00 -35.83 1.38
C ASN A 2 12.87 -35.12 0.62
N GLU A 3 12.39 -35.73 -0.49
CA GLU A 3 11.29 -35.16 -1.33
C GLU A 3 10.03 -34.78 -0.53
N GLN A 4 9.63 -35.63 0.43
CA GLN A 4 8.52 -35.34 1.34
C GLN A 4 8.78 -34.15 2.27
N GLN A 5 9.99 -33.96 2.74
CA GLN A 5 10.38 -32.82 3.58
C GLN A 5 10.36 -31.51 2.78
N ILE A 6 10.76 -31.55 1.51
CA ILE A 6 10.66 -30.39 0.61
C ILE A 6 9.19 -29.99 0.39
N LEU A 7 8.31 -30.97 0.10
CA LEU A 7 6.88 -30.71 -0.05
C LEU A 7 6.25 -30.15 1.23
N LEU A 8 6.62 -30.73 2.40
CA LEU A 8 6.15 -30.20 3.70
C LEU A 8 6.67 -28.78 3.97
N ALA A 9 7.90 -28.46 3.59
CA ALA A 9 8.46 -27.13 3.73
C ALA A 9 7.72 -26.12 2.85
N PHE A 10 7.42 -26.45 1.57
CA PHE A 10 6.61 -25.59 0.70
C PHE A 10 5.20 -25.34 1.26
N GLY A 11 4.52 -26.41 1.67
CA GLY A 11 3.20 -26.28 2.31
C GLY A 11 3.26 -25.50 3.61
N GLY A 12 4.31 -25.74 4.43
CA GLY A 12 4.56 -25.04 5.68
C GLY A 12 4.83 -23.53 5.48
N ILE A 13 5.64 -23.15 4.49
CA ILE A 13 5.90 -21.74 4.14
C ILE A 13 4.58 -21.06 3.72
N GLY A 14 3.76 -21.72 2.89
CA GLY A 14 2.47 -21.18 2.48
C GLY A 14 1.51 -20.98 3.66
N ALA A 15 1.39 -21.98 4.54
CA ALA A 15 0.56 -21.90 5.74
C ALA A 15 1.07 -20.84 6.73
N ALA A 16 2.38 -20.77 6.96
CA ALA A 16 3.01 -19.77 7.79
C ALA A 16 2.81 -18.36 7.23
N ALA A 17 2.97 -18.18 5.91
CA ALA A 17 2.71 -16.92 5.23
C ALA A 17 1.27 -16.44 5.45
N LEU A 18 0.27 -17.31 5.27
CA LEU A 18 -1.13 -17.00 5.52
C LEU A 18 -1.36 -16.65 7.00
N GLY A 19 -0.81 -17.42 7.92
CA GLY A 19 -0.88 -17.17 9.36
C GLY A 19 -0.30 -15.82 9.76
N CYS A 20 0.87 -15.46 9.21
CA CYS A 20 1.52 -14.16 9.42
C CYS A 20 0.67 -13.00 8.87
N GLN A 21 0.10 -13.15 7.67
CA GLN A 21 -0.77 -12.14 7.06
C GLN A 21 -2.06 -11.96 7.89
N TRP A 22 -2.67 -13.05 8.36
CA TRP A 22 -3.85 -13.01 9.22
C TRP A 22 -3.55 -12.33 10.56
N LEU A 23 -2.42 -12.69 11.21
CA LEU A 23 -1.99 -12.11 12.47
C LEU A 23 -1.71 -10.61 12.33
N ALA A 24 -1.05 -10.22 11.24
CA ALA A 24 -0.78 -8.83 10.88
C ALA A 24 -2.08 -8.02 10.75
N TRP A 25 -3.07 -8.56 10.05
CA TRP A 25 -4.39 -7.95 9.91
C TRP A 25 -5.08 -7.77 11.28
N ARG A 26 -5.05 -8.81 12.11
CA ARG A 26 -5.69 -8.76 13.44
C ARG A 26 -5.02 -7.80 14.40
N LEU A 27 -3.71 -7.75 14.43
CA LEU A 27 -2.92 -6.87 15.30
C LEU A 27 -2.71 -5.47 14.72
N LYS A 28 -3.09 -5.26 13.45
CA LYS A 28 -2.88 -4.00 12.71
C LYS A 28 -1.40 -3.59 12.67
N LEU A 29 -0.53 -4.58 12.47
CA LEU A 29 0.91 -4.45 12.26
C LEU A 29 1.27 -4.91 10.84
N PRO A 30 2.40 -4.46 10.27
CA PRO A 30 2.87 -4.95 8.97
C PRO A 30 3.21 -6.44 9.02
N ALA A 31 2.78 -7.19 8.00
CA ALA A 31 2.98 -8.64 7.91
C ALA A 31 4.47 -9.04 7.90
N ILE A 32 5.31 -8.19 7.34
CA ILE A 32 6.75 -8.40 7.22
C ILE A 32 7.42 -8.68 8.57
N LEU A 33 6.96 -8.02 9.65
CA LEU A 33 7.43 -8.29 11.00
C LEU A 33 7.27 -9.75 11.38
N PHE A 34 6.06 -10.29 11.18
CA PHE A 34 5.75 -11.69 11.52
C PHE A 34 6.45 -12.68 10.59
N LEU A 35 6.57 -12.35 9.30
CA LEU A 35 7.27 -13.17 8.31
C LEU A 35 8.75 -13.32 8.65
N LEU A 36 9.43 -12.23 9.01
CA LEU A 36 10.83 -12.26 9.45
C LEU A 36 11.00 -13.06 10.74
N LEU A 37 10.16 -12.80 11.74
CA LEU A 37 10.20 -13.55 13.01
C LEU A 37 9.96 -15.05 12.80
N THR A 38 9.01 -15.40 11.94
CA THR A 38 8.73 -16.80 11.58
C THR A 38 9.93 -17.42 10.86
N GLY A 39 10.54 -16.74 9.90
CA GLY A 39 11.73 -17.23 9.20
C GLY A 39 12.90 -17.47 10.15
N ILE A 40 13.17 -16.54 11.08
CA ILE A 40 14.20 -16.73 12.12
C ILE A 40 13.85 -17.91 13.03
N LEU A 41 12.59 -18.06 13.42
CA LEU A 41 12.16 -19.12 14.30
C LEU A 41 12.32 -20.50 13.64
N VAL A 42 11.81 -20.68 12.41
CA VAL A 42 11.83 -21.98 11.72
C VAL A 42 13.20 -22.32 11.12
N GLY A 43 14.03 -21.33 10.80
CA GLY A 43 15.39 -21.49 10.30
C GLY A 43 16.39 -21.67 11.44
N PRO A 44 17.13 -20.61 11.82
CA PRO A 44 18.27 -20.73 12.73
C PRO A 44 17.92 -21.14 14.16
N VAL A 45 16.69 -20.91 14.66
CA VAL A 45 16.31 -21.27 16.03
C VAL A 45 15.88 -22.73 16.12
N LEU A 46 14.97 -23.20 15.26
CA LEU A 46 14.43 -24.56 15.30
C LEU A 46 15.15 -25.52 14.34
N GLY A 47 15.86 -25.01 13.33
CA GLY A 47 16.53 -25.84 12.33
C GLY A 47 15.58 -26.66 11.44
N TRP A 48 14.30 -26.25 11.35
CA TRP A 48 13.30 -26.98 10.56
C TRP A 48 13.37 -26.63 9.07
N LEU A 49 13.86 -25.44 8.74
CA LEU A 49 13.92 -24.93 7.37
C LEU A 49 15.35 -24.48 7.06
N ASP A 50 16.02 -25.20 6.17
CA ASP A 50 17.26 -24.76 5.54
C ASP A 50 17.00 -24.47 4.05
N PRO A 51 16.90 -23.19 3.66
CA PRO A 51 16.67 -22.80 2.27
C PRO A 51 17.78 -23.25 1.33
N GLN A 52 19.02 -23.38 1.80
CA GLN A 52 20.15 -23.83 1.00
C GLN A 52 20.05 -25.32 0.68
N GLU A 53 19.68 -26.15 1.65
CA GLU A 53 19.42 -27.58 1.41
C GLU A 53 18.18 -27.81 0.53
N MET A 54 17.17 -26.90 0.63
CA MET A 54 15.90 -27.01 -0.09
C MET A 54 16.04 -26.66 -1.58
N PHE A 55 16.68 -25.55 -1.88
CA PHE A 55 16.75 -24.98 -3.23
C PHE A 55 18.13 -25.11 -3.88
N GLY A 56 19.19 -25.33 -3.09
CA GLY A 56 20.56 -25.37 -3.59
C GLY A 56 20.91 -24.15 -4.44
N PRO A 57 21.48 -24.38 -5.65
CA PRO A 57 21.86 -23.30 -6.56
C PRO A 57 20.69 -22.48 -7.11
N LEU A 58 19.46 -23.01 -7.04
CA LEU A 58 18.27 -22.34 -7.56
C LEU A 58 17.76 -21.22 -6.66
N LEU A 59 18.20 -21.16 -5.39
CA LEU A 59 17.69 -20.21 -4.41
C LEU A 59 17.87 -18.75 -4.88
N MET A 60 19.09 -18.37 -5.27
CA MET A 60 19.38 -17.00 -5.69
C MET A 60 18.69 -16.59 -7.00
N PRO A 61 18.67 -17.43 -8.07
CA PRO A 61 17.85 -17.17 -9.24
C PRO A 61 16.35 -16.96 -8.92
N LEU A 62 15.77 -17.80 -8.06
CA LEU A 62 14.36 -17.65 -7.65
C LEU A 62 14.11 -16.34 -6.89
N VAL A 63 15.01 -15.98 -5.99
CA VAL A 63 14.95 -14.69 -5.26
C VAL A 63 15.01 -13.53 -6.25
N SER A 64 15.96 -13.55 -7.20
CA SER A 64 16.12 -12.47 -8.19
C SER A 64 14.90 -12.33 -9.11
N LEU A 65 14.33 -13.43 -9.59
CA LEU A 65 13.11 -13.42 -10.40
C LEU A 65 11.90 -12.90 -9.62
N ALA A 66 11.76 -13.32 -8.35
CA ALA A 66 10.68 -12.83 -7.49
C ALA A 66 10.82 -11.31 -7.22
N VAL A 67 12.03 -10.82 -6.96
CA VAL A 67 12.31 -9.38 -6.80
C VAL A 67 11.99 -8.62 -8.08
N ALA A 68 12.35 -9.15 -9.26
CA ALA A 68 12.04 -8.54 -10.55
C ALA A 68 10.51 -8.36 -10.75
N LEU A 69 9.72 -9.39 -10.41
CA LEU A 69 8.25 -9.32 -10.48
C LEU A 69 7.67 -8.27 -9.52
N ILE A 70 8.18 -8.21 -8.30
CA ILE A 70 7.74 -7.25 -7.28
C ILE A 70 8.08 -5.81 -7.70
N LEU A 71 9.28 -5.57 -8.24
CA LEU A 71 9.68 -4.25 -8.74
C LEU A 71 8.84 -3.80 -9.93
N PHE A 72 8.56 -4.70 -10.87
CA PHE A 72 7.67 -4.40 -11.99
C PHE A 72 6.27 -4.00 -11.51
N GLU A 73 5.68 -4.76 -10.58
CA GLU A 73 4.37 -4.42 -9.99
C GLU A 73 4.40 -3.07 -9.29
N GLY A 74 5.39 -2.84 -8.43
CA GLY A 74 5.55 -1.57 -7.74
C GLY A 74 5.63 -0.40 -8.73
N SER A 75 6.39 -0.56 -9.83
CA SER A 75 6.55 0.47 -10.84
C SER A 75 5.31 0.71 -11.71
N LEU A 76 4.39 -0.27 -11.85
CA LEU A 76 3.08 -0.10 -12.50
C LEU A 76 2.17 0.90 -11.77
N THR A 77 2.42 1.18 -10.51
CA THR A 77 1.65 2.17 -9.74
C THR A 77 2.18 3.60 -9.86
N LEU A 78 3.29 3.82 -10.60
CA LEU A 78 3.93 5.11 -10.74
C LEU A 78 3.40 5.90 -11.94
N HIS A 79 2.56 6.91 -11.66
CA HIS A 79 2.06 7.81 -12.68
C HIS A 79 2.93 9.07 -12.76
N LEU A 80 3.54 9.32 -13.93
CA LEU A 80 4.39 10.51 -14.17
C LEU A 80 3.65 11.84 -14.00
N SER A 81 2.31 11.85 -14.03
CA SER A 81 1.51 13.02 -13.70
C SER A 81 1.70 13.47 -12.25
N GLU A 82 1.86 12.53 -11.32
CA GLU A 82 2.11 12.81 -9.90
C GLU A 82 3.52 13.38 -9.67
N TRP A 83 4.46 13.08 -10.57
CA TRP A 83 5.84 13.57 -10.50
C TRP A 83 5.95 15.10 -10.48
N LYS A 84 5.04 15.79 -11.17
CA LYS A 84 5.06 17.27 -11.24
C LYS A 84 4.78 17.92 -9.90
N GLU A 85 4.01 17.28 -9.03
CA GLU A 85 3.64 17.82 -7.71
C GLU A 85 4.67 17.52 -6.62
N ILE A 86 5.31 16.35 -6.67
CA ILE A 86 6.23 15.84 -5.64
C ILE A 86 7.67 15.69 -6.11
N GLY A 87 7.92 15.82 -7.41
CA GLY A 87 9.17 15.43 -8.07
C GLY A 87 10.45 16.06 -7.52
N SER A 88 10.43 17.32 -7.09
CA SER A 88 11.64 17.99 -6.58
C SER A 88 12.14 17.36 -5.26
N VAL A 89 11.24 17.00 -4.35
CA VAL A 89 11.59 16.37 -3.07
C VAL A 89 12.11 14.96 -3.31
N VAL A 90 11.39 14.15 -4.10
CA VAL A 90 11.80 12.78 -4.42
C VAL A 90 13.13 12.77 -5.17
N HIS A 91 13.29 13.65 -6.17
CA HIS A 91 14.56 13.76 -6.90
C HIS A 91 15.75 14.04 -5.96
N ARG A 92 15.59 14.94 -5.00
CA ARG A 92 16.64 15.24 -4.01
C ARG A 92 16.86 14.07 -3.05
N LEU A 93 15.79 13.34 -2.64
CA LEU A 93 15.91 12.17 -1.79
C LEU A 93 16.75 11.06 -2.43
N VAL A 94 16.54 10.81 -3.72
CA VAL A 94 17.25 9.75 -4.46
C VAL A 94 18.60 10.18 -5.05
N THR A 95 18.97 11.46 -4.95
CA THR A 95 20.26 11.99 -5.38
C THR A 95 21.09 12.48 -4.19
N ILE A 96 20.92 13.72 -3.78
CA ILE A 96 21.68 14.33 -2.67
C ILE A 96 21.46 13.57 -1.37
N GLY A 97 20.23 13.19 -1.09
CA GLY A 97 19.88 12.41 0.09
C GLY A 97 20.50 11.01 0.08
N ALA A 98 20.49 10.34 -1.06
CA ALA A 98 21.12 9.03 -1.22
C ALA A 98 22.64 9.12 -0.98
N ILE A 99 23.31 10.08 -1.60
CA ILE A 99 24.75 10.30 -1.43
C ILE A 99 25.08 10.59 0.05
N SER A 100 24.31 11.47 0.71
CA SER A 100 24.53 11.78 2.13
C SER A 100 24.35 10.54 3.02
N THR A 101 23.32 9.73 2.76
CA THR A 101 23.07 8.47 3.47
C THR A 101 24.23 7.49 3.27
N TRP A 102 24.65 7.30 2.02
CA TRP A 102 25.76 6.44 1.65
C TRP A 102 27.04 6.80 2.40
N ILE A 103 27.45 8.08 2.38
CA ILE A 103 28.63 8.57 3.07
C ILE A 103 28.54 8.33 4.58
N VAL A 104 27.42 8.68 5.20
CA VAL A 104 27.24 8.50 6.66
C VAL A 104 27.32 7.03 7.05
N ILE A 105 26.70 6.12 6.28
CA ILE A 105 26.74 4.69 6.57
C ILE A 105 28.16 4.15 6.36
N ALA A 106 28.83 4.50 5.27
CA ALA A 106 30.20 4.05 5.00
C ALA A 106 31.17 4.49 6.12
N VAL A 107 31.13 5.77 6.50
CA VAL A 107 31.95 6.32 7.59
C VAL A 107 31.64 5.60 8.92
N ALA A 108 30.35 5.45 9.25
CA ALA A 108 29.95 4.76 10.48
C ALA A 108 30.42 3.29 10.50
N THR A 109 30.30 2.57 9.38
CA THR A 109 30.73 1.18 9.28
C THR A 109 32.23 1.03 9.46
N HIS A 110 33.01 1.91 8.82
CA HIS A 110 34.47 1.92 8.98
C HIS A 110 34.90 2.15 10.43
N PHE A 111 34.40 3.21 11.08
CA PHE A 111 34.84 3.59 12.42
C PHE A 111 34.24 2.75 13.55
N LEU A 112 33.01 2.24 13.39
CA LEU A 112 32.37 1.44 14.44
C LEU A 112 32.73 -0.04 14.36
N LEU A 113 32.80 -0.60 13.14
CA LEU A 113 33.00 -2.03 12.94
C LEU A 113 34.41 -2.39 12.47
N GLY A 114 35.25 -1.41 12.18
CA GLY A 114 36.61 -1.62 11.71
C GLY A 114 36.72 -2.19 10.29
N PHE A 115 35.67 -2.07 9.49
CA PHE A 115 35.71 -2.51 8.09
C PHE A 115 36.72 -1.68 7.29
N ASP A 116 37.41 -2.33 6.35
CA ASP A 116 38.17 -1.61 5.34
C ASP A 116 37.28 -0.63 4.58
N TRP A 117 37.86 0.50 4.12
CA TRP A 117 37.11 1.53 3.41
C TRP A 117 36.34 1.01 2.21
N MET A 118 36.90 0.09 1.43
CA MET A 118 36.23 -0.47 0.27
C MET A 118 34.98 -1.25 0.65
N LEU A 119 35.08 -2.12 1.66
CA LEU A 119 33.94 -2.89 2.19
C LEU A 119 32.91 -1.98 2.89
N ALA A 120 33.36 -0.94 3.59
CA ALA A 120 32.49 0.03 4.25
C ALA A 120 31.69 0.87 3.22
N ILE A 121 32.31 1.28 2.13
CA ILE A 121 31.68 1.99 1.02
C ILE A 121 30.67 1.07 0.31
N LEU A 122 31.03 -0.20 0.08
CA LEU A 122 30.13 -1.20 -0.48
C LEU A 122 28.92 -1.45 0.42
N PHE A 123 29.15 -1.65 1.71
CA PHE A 123 28.07 -1.84 2.67
C PHE A 123 27.12 -0.63 2.72
N GLY A 124 27.66 0.58 2.68
CA GLY A 124 26.88 1.81 2.58
C GLY A 124 25.99 1.84 1.34
N SER A 125 26.52 1.44 0.18
CA SER A 125 25.75 1.38 -1.08
C SER A 125 24.63 0.33 -1.05
N LEU A 126 24.87 -0.83 -0.46
CA LEU A 126 23.88 -1.89 -0.27
C LEU A 126 22.75 -1.44 0.66
N THR A 127 23.08 -0.75 1.75
CA THR A 127 22.13 -0.43 2.81
C THR A 127 21.49 0.95 2.71
N LEU A 128 21.88 1.79 1.73
CA LEU A 128 21.22 3.07 1.50
C LEU A 128 19.77 2.90 0.98
N VAL A 129 19.48 1.76 0.37
CA VAL A 129 18.22 1.47 -0.34
C VAL A 129 17.05 1.31 0.62
N THR A 130 15.94 1.98 0.31
CA THR A 130 14.64 1.73 0.97
C THR A 130 13.77 0.88 0.05
N GLY A 131 13.34 -0.30 0.50
CA GLY A 131 12.62 -1.24 -0.37
C GLY A 131 11.13 -0.98 -0.49
N PRO A 132 10.56 -0.94 -1.71
CA PRO A 132 9.12 -0.79 -1.92
C PRO A 132 8.32 -1.96 -1.33
N THR A 133 8.91 -3.15 -1.30
CA THR A 133 8.34 -4.36 -0.70
C THR A 133 7.97 -4.22 0.77
N VAL A 134 8.66 -3.34 1.48
CA VAL A 134 8.42 -3.03 2.90
C VAL A 134 7.59 -1.77 3.08
N ILE A 135 7.87 -0.74 2.27
CA ILE A 135 7.19 0.56 2.38
C ILE A 135 5.71 0.43 2.08
N VAL A 136 5.32 -0.23 0.98
CA VAL A 136 3.91 -0.33 0.56
C VAL A 136 3.02 -0.99 1.62
N PRO A 137 3.34 -2.17 2.17
CA PRO A 137 2.57 -2.75 3.27
C PRO A 137 2.54 -1.86 4.53
N MET A 138 3.64 -1.18 4.85
CA MET A 138 3.70 -0.29 6.00
C MET A 138 2.80 0.94 5.82
N LEU A 139 2.75 1.54 4.64
CA LEU A 139 1.85 2.66 4.34
C LEU A 139 0.38 2.28 4.50
N ARG A 140 -0.01 1.04 4.17
CA ARG A 140 -1.38 0.52 4.40
C ARG A 140 -1.78 0.50 5.87
N VAL A 141 -0.81 0.29 6.77
CA VAL A 141 -1.03 0.25 8.24
C VAL A 141 -0.94 1.64 8.86
N VAL A 142 0.07 2.43 8.50
CA VAL A 142 0.33 3.76 9.05
C VAL A 142 -0.69 4.77 8.56
N ARG A 143 -1.12 4.67 7.29
CA ARG A 143 -2.04 5.59 6.59
C ARG A 143 -1.63 7.06 6.77
N PRO A 144 -0.45 7.45 6.34
CA PRO A 144 -0.06 8.84 6.39
C PRO A 144 -0.82 9.63 5.31
N LYS A 145 -0.80 10.97 5.41
CA LYS A 145 -1.34 11.84 4.36
C LYS A 145 -0.79 11.48 2.99
N ALA A 146 -1.60 11.67 1.94
CA ALA A 146 -1.26 11.31 0.56
C ALA A 146 0.09 11.88 0.10
N SER A 147 0.42 13.13 0.48
CA SER A 147 1.72 13.75 0.18
C SER A 147 2.91 12.91 0.69
N ILE A 148 2.84 12.44 1.94
CA ILE A 148 3.88 11.60 2.54
C ILE A 148 3.89 10.20 1.91
N ALA A 149 2.70 9.61 1.74
CA ALA A 149 2.56 8.28 1.15
C ALA A 149 3.18 8.23 -0.25
N ASN A 150 2.89 9.23 -1.07
CA ASN A 150 3.42 9.33 -2.42
C ASN A 150 4.94 9.54 -2.42
N ILE A 151 5.48 10.44 -1.59
CA ILE A 151 6.94 10.64 -1.48
C ILE A 151 7.64 9.32 -1.12
N LEU A 152 7.17 8.60 -0.09
CA LEU A 152 7.78 7.35 0.36
C LEU A 152 7.67 6.24 -0.68
N ARG A 153 6.53 6.16 -1.39
CA ARG A 153 6.32 5.18 -2.46
C ARG A 153 7.28 5.42 -3.62
N TRP A 154 7.35 6.66 -4.11
CA TRP A 154 8.26 7.04 -5.19
C TRP A 154 9.72 6.86 -4.79
N GLU A 155 10.11 7.30 -3.59
CA GLU A 155 11.44 7.08 -3.06
C GLU A 155 11.79 5.60 -3.10
N GLY A 156 10.95 4.73 -2.50
CA GLY A 156 11.23 3.30 -2.39
C GLY A 156 11.39 2.61 -3.74
N ILE A 157 10.57 2.98 -4.74
CA ILE A 157 10.63 2.33 -6.05
C ILE A 157 11.82 2.81 -6.88
N VAL A 158 12.14 4.11 -6.81
CA VAL A 158 13.24 4.69 -7.61
C VAL A 158 14.61 4.41 -6.98
N ILE A 159 14.73 4.43 -5.64
CA ILE A 159 16.01 4.22 -4.98
C ILE A 159 16.49 2.77 -5.05
N ASP A 160 15.58 1.80 -5.16
CA ASP A 160 15.91 0.37 -5.12
C ASP A 160 16.84 -0.02 -6.29
N PRO A 161 16.49 0.23 -7.59
CA PRO A 161 17.41 0.02 -8.69
C PRO A 161 18.66 0.88 -8.62
N ILE A 162 18.56 2.15 -8.18
CA ILE A 162 19.71 3.06 -8.09
C ILE A 162 20.74 2.51 -7.09
N GLY A 163 20.29 2.04 -5.93
CA GLY A 163 21.17 1.48 -4.92
C GLY A 163 21.82 0.16 -5.36
N ALA A 164 21.04 -0.72 -6.00
CA ALA A 164 21.60 -1.93 -6.61
C ALA A 164 22.69 -1.60 -7.62
N LEU A 165 22.44 -0.63 -8.52
CA LEU A 165 23.43 -0.15 -9.48
C LEU A 165 24.66 0.44 -8.82
N LEU A 166 24.48 1.26 -7.78
CA LEU A 166 25.59 1.86 -7.03
C LEU A 166 26.44 0.75 -6.38
N ALA A 167 25.80 -0.26 -5.80
CA ALA A 167 26.50 -1.41 -5.21
C ALA A 167 27.31 -2.19 -6.28
N VAL A 168 26.75 -2.39 -7.47
CA VAL A 168 27.47 -3.00 -8.61
C VAL A 168 28.69 -2.18 -9.02
N VAL A 169 28.54 -0.87 -9.11
CA VAL A 169 29.67 0.05 -9.46
C VAL A 169 30.78 -0.04 -8.43
N VAL A 170 30.43 0.04 -7.14
CA VAL A 170 31.41 -0.06 -6.06
C VAL A 170 32.08 -1.44 -6.05
N TYR A 171 31.31 -2.51 -6.21
CA TYR A 171 31.84 -3.87 -6.34
C TYR A 171 32.79 -3.99 -7.54
N SER A 172 32.38 -3.52 -8.73
CA SER A 172 33.23 -3.55 -9.92
C SER A 172 34.51 -2.74 -9.75
N PHE A 173 34.42 -1.61 -9.01
CA PHE A 173 35.60 -0.80 -8.68
C PHE A 173 36.57 -1.55 -7.75
N ILE A 174 36.06 -2.29 -6.74
CA ILE A 174 36.90 -3.08 -5.84
C ILE A 174 37.65 -4.14 -6.62
N ILE A 175 36.98 -4.92 -7.45
CA ILE A 175 37.61 -5.97 -8.27
C ILE A 175 38.59 -5.39 -9.29
N ALA A 176 38.18 -4.33 -10.02
CA ALA A 176 39.07 -3.69 -11.01
C ALA A 176 40.31 -3.03 -10.37
N SER A 177 40.19 -2.54 -9.13
CA SER A 177 41.33 -1.98 -8.38
C SER A 177 42.34 -3.06 -8.00
N ALA A 178 41.88 -4.28 -7.71
CA ALA A 178 42.75 -5.43 -7.47
C ALA A 178 43.51 -5.84 -8.75
N GLU A 179 42.88 -5.65 -9.93
CA GLU A 179 43.48 -5.97 -11.27
C GLU A 179 44.23 -4.79 -11.90
N GLY A 180 44.29 -3.62 -11.29
CA GLY A 180 44.96 -2.42 -11.81
C GLY A 180 44.16 -1.58 -12.83
N HIS A 181 42.85 -1.86 -13.03
CA HIS A 181 42.00 -1.22 -14.05
C HIS A 181 41.03 -0.15 -13.56
N GLY A 182 41.19 0.46 -12.47
CA GLY A 182 40.53 1.57 -11.79
C GLY A 182 39.17 2.17 -12.29
N LEU A 183 38.95 3.42 -11.91
CA LEU A 183 37.71 4.20 -12.00
C LEU A 183 37.06 4.25 -13.40
N LYS A 184 37.87 4.28 -14.48
CA LYS A 184 37.38 4.45 -15.86
C LYS A 184 36.57 3.23 -16.33
N GLN A 185 37.02 2.02 -15.99
CA GLN A 185 36.34 0.77 -16.29
C GLN A 185 34.99 0.67 -15.55
N SER A 186 34.98 1.03 -14.26
CA SER A 186 33.76 1.01 -13.44
C SER A 186 32.70 1.99 -13.93
N LEU A 187 33.10 3.20 -14.37
CA LEU A 187 32.17 4.17 -14.96
C LEU A 187 31.60 3.70 -16.30
N PHE A 188 32.42 3.03 -17.12
CA PHE A 188 31.96 2.45 -18.39
C PHE A 188 30.93 1.33 -18.13
N THR A 189 31.22 0.44 -17.18
CA THR A 189 30.29 -0.63 -16.77
C THR A 189 28.97 -0.04 -16.26
N PHE A 190 29.03 0.99 -15.41
CA PHE A 190 27.86 1.69 -14.91
C PHE A 190 26.98 2.29 -16.02
N GLY A 191 27.61 3.02 -16.95
CA GLY A 191 26.92 3.56 -18.12
C GLY A 191 26.27 2.47 -18.97
N GLY A 192 26.98 1.36 -19.16
CA GLY A 192 26.48 0.18 -19.89
C GLY A 192 25.26 -0.45 -19.20
N VAL A 193 25.30 -0.64 -17.89
CA VAL A 193 24.17 -1.19 -17.09
C VAL A 193 22.94 -0.30 -17.18
N ILE A 194 23.11 1.01 -17.04
CA ILE A 194 21.99 1.98 -17.17
C ILE A 194 21.43 1.94 -18.60
N LEU A 195 22.28 2.02 -19.62
CA LEU A 195 21.83 2.04 -21.01
C LEU A 195 21.12 0.73 -21.39
N CYS A 196 21.72 -0.41 -21.03
CA CYS A 196 21.14 -1.73 -21.26
C CYS A 196 19.77 -1.85 -20.58
N GLY A 197 19.69 -1.59 -19.29
CA GLY A 197 18.44 -1.64 -18.53
C GLY A 197 17.36 -0.69 -19.09
N ALA A 198 17.75 0.52 -19.49
CA ALA A 198 16.83 1.48 -20.08
C ALA A 198 16.30 1.02 -21.44
N VAL A 199 17.16 0.54 -22.32
CA VAL A 199 16.76 0.04 -23.65
C VAL A 199 15.82 -1.15 -23.51
N PHE A 200 16.22 -2.18 -22.75
CA PHE A 200 15.38 -3.37 -22.56
C PHE A 200 14.07 -3.04 -21.87
N GLY A 201 14.08 -2.18 -20.85
CA GLY A 201 12.89 -1.79 -20.13
C GLY A 201 11.89 -0.99 -20.97
N ILE A 202 12.35 0.03 -21.70
CA ILE A 202 11.50 0.86 -22.57
C ILE A 202 10.96 0.03 -23.73
N VAL A 203 11.82 -0.74 -24.40
CA VAL A 203 11.41 -1.60 -25.53
C VAL A 203 10.44 -2.67 -25.07
N GLY A 204 10.72 -3.35 -23.96
CA GLY A 204 9.82 -4.35 -23.37
C GLY A 204 8.47 -3.78 -22.95
N GLY A 205 8.45 -2.61 -22.31
CA GLY A 205 7.22 -1.91 -21.94
C GLY A 205 6.41 -1.45 -23.14
N TRP A 206 7.08 -0.93 -24.18
CA TRP A 206 6.43 -0.53 -25.43
C TRP A 206 5.85 -1.73 -26.18
N LEU A 207 6.60 -2.84 -26.28
CA LEU A 207 6.13 -4.07 -26.94
C LEU A 207 4.90 -4.63 -26.22
N LEU A 208 5.00 -4.88 -24.91
CA LEU A 208 3.89 -5.40 -24.12
C LEU A 208 2.67 -4.47 -24.18
N GLY A 209 2.88 -3.17 -24.00
CA GLY A 209 1.79 -2.18 -24.07
C GLY A 209 1.14 -2.10 -25.45
N THR A 210 1.91 -2.31 -26.53
CA THR A 210 1.37 -2.35 -27.91
C THR A 210 0.53 -3.62 -28.14
N VAL A 211 0.98 -4.77 -27.65
CA VAL A 211 0.25 -6.06 -27.71
C VAL A 211 -1.09 -5.93 -26.99
N ILE A 212 -1.09 -5.36 -25.79
CA ILE A 212 -2.31 -5.17 -24.99
C ILE A 212 -3.24 -4.15 -25.68
N ARG A 213 -2.73 -2.99 -26.07
CA ARG A 213 -3.51 -1.92 -26.72
C ARG A 213 -4.15 -2.35 -28.02
N ARG A 214 -3.44 -3.14 -28.84
CA ARG A 214 -3.94 -3.65 -30.13
C ARG A 214 -4.80 -4.90 -29.98
N GLN A 215 -5.01 -5.37 -28.75
CA GLN A 215 -5.77 -6.58 -28.45
C GLN A 215 -5.30 -7.82 -29.25
N TRP A 216 -3.97 -7.95 -29.47
CA TRP A 216 -3.41 -9.11 -30.13
C TRP A 216 -3.54 -10.37 -29.28
N LEU A 217 -3.71 -10.21 -27.96
CA LEU A 217 -3.99 -11.30 -27.02
C LEU A 217 -5.34 -11.06 -26.34
N PRO A 218 -6.13 -12.10 -26.11
CA PRO A 218 -7.37 -12.01 -25.31
C PRO A 218 -7.04 -11.62 -23.86
N GLU A 219 -7.99 -10.93 -23.20
CA GLU A 219 -7.78 -10.35 -21.87
C GLU A 219 -7.29 -11.35 -20.82
N TYR A 220 -7.78 -12.60 -20.85
CA TYR A 220 -7.36 -13.62 -19.90
C TYR A 220 -5.89 -14.02 -20.02
N LEU A 221 -5.22 -13.73 -21.13
CA LEU A 221 -3.79 -13.95 -21.35
C LEU A 221 -2.92 -12.75 -20.94
N HIS A 222 -3.48 -11.56 -20.69
CA HIS A 222 -2.70 -10.37 -20.38
C HIS A 222 -1.82 -10.56 -19.14
N ASN A 223 -2.32 -11.27 -18.12
CA ASN A 223 -1.56 -11.56 -16.90
C ASN A 223 -0.37 -12.49 -17.17
N LEU A 224 -0.60 -13.56 -17.94
CA LEU A 224 0.45 -14.50 -18.31
C LEU A 224 1.49 -13.85 -19.24
N ALA A 225 1.04 -13.08 -20.22
CA ALA A 225 1.93 -12.34 -21.13
C ALA A 225 2.79 -11.33 -20.37
N SER A 226 2.22 -10.61 -19.39
CA SER A 226 2.97 -9.68 -18.55
C SER A 226 4.02 -10.41 -17.70
N LEU A 227 3.67 -11.56 -17.11
CA LEU A 227 4.60 -12.38 -16.34
C LEU A 227 5.77 -12.86 -17.22
N ALA A 228 5.46 -13.45 -18.37
CA ALA A 228 6.45 -13.95 -19.31
C ALA A 228 7.36 -12.83 -19.85
N ALA A 229 6.79 -11.65 -20.16
CA ALA A 229 7.53 -10.50 -20.63
C ALA A 229 8.49 -9.96 -19.55
N VAL A 230 8.05 -9.86 -18.28
CA VAL A 230 8.91 -9.43 -17.17
C VAL A 230 10.10 -10.37 -16.99
N LEU A 231 9.84 -11.69 -16.93
CA LEU A 231 10.88 -12.68 -16.78
C LEU A 231 11.84 -12.68 -17.98
N GLY A 232 11.30 -12.62 -19.21
CA GLY A 232 12.10 -12.56 -20.44
C GLY A 232 12.97 -11.32 -20.54
N ILE A 233 12.44 -10.14 -20.24
CA ILE A 233 13.19 -8.87 -20.25
C ILE A 233 14.26 -8.86 -19.15
N PHE A 234 13.92 -9.34 -17.94
CA PHE A 234 14.87 -9.44 -16.84
C PHE A 234 16.07 -10.31 -17.21
N ILE A 235 15.81 -11.52 -17.73
CA ILE A 235 16.87 -12.46 -18.12
C ILE A 235 17.67 -11.90 -19.30
N ALA A 236 17.00 -11.44 -20.36
CA ALA A 236 17.68 -10.92 -21.55
C ALA A 236 18.56 -9.70 -21.24
N SER A 237 18.10 -8.80 -20.36
CA SER A 237 18.91 -7.66 -19.94
C SER A 237 20.14 -8.09 -19.13
N ASN A 238 19.99 -9.05 -18.21
CA ASN A 238 21.10 -9.56 -17.40
C ASN A 238 22.11 -10.40 -18.20
N GLU A 239 21.69 -11.07 -19.27
CA GLU A 239 22.60 -11.77 -20.19
C GLU A 239 23.52 -10.80 -20.94
N VAL A 240 23.01 -9.61 -21.31
CA VAL A 240 23.80 -8.57 -21.98
C VAL A 240 24.70 -7.83 -20.99
N MET A 241 24.13 -7.48 -19.83
CA MET A 241 24.84 -6.72 -18.80
C MET A 241 24.35 -7.14 -17.42
N HIS A 242 25.17 -7.77 -16.63
CA HIS A 242 24.82 -8.21 -15.27
C HIS A 242 24.20 -7.06 -14.44
N GLU A 243 23.16 -7.37 -13.66
CA GLU A 243 22.42 -6.46 -12.78
C GLU A 243 21.60 -5.35 -13.49
N SER A 244 21.58 -5.33 -14.83
CA SER A 244 20.74 -4.38 -15.57
C SER A 244 19.25 -4.74 -15.55
N GLY A 245 18.91 -6.01 -15.28
CA GLY A 245 17.54 -6.53 -15.32
C GLY A 245 16.60 -5.88 -14.31
N LEU A 246 17.08 -5.52 -13.12
CA LEU A 246 16.25 -4.83 -12.11
C LEU A 246 15.80 -3.44 -12.60
N LEU A 247 16.71 -2.70 -13.24
CA LEU A 247 16.38 -1.42 -13.87
C LEU A 247 15.44 -1.61 -15.06
N ALA A 248 15.68 -2.64 -15.88
CA ALA A 248 14.85 -2.93 -17.05
C ALA A 248 13.39 -3.19 -16.67
N VAL A 249 13.13 -4.06 -15.70
CA VAL A 249 11.74 -4.36 -15.28
C VAL A 249 11.06 -3.18 -14.60
N THR A 250 11.81 -2.35 -13.87
CA THR A 250 11.29 -1.12 -13.25
C THR A 250 10.86 -0.12 -14.32
N LEU A 251 11.71 0.16 -15.31
CA LEU A 251 11.39 1.06 -16.42
C LEU A 251 10.28 0.50 -17.31
N MET A 252 10.23 -0.82 -17.51
CA MET A 252 9.16 -1.51 -18.23
C MET A 252 7.80 -1.27 -17.56
N GLY A 253 7.72 -1.40 -16.24
CA GLY A 253 6.50 -1.14 -15.48
C GLY A 253 6.07 0.33 -15.51
N MET A 254 7.02 1.25 -15.31
CA MET A 254 6.75 2.70 -15.42
C MET A 254 6.26 3.10 -16.81
N TRP A 255 6.87 2.54 -17.87
CA TRP A 255 6.46 2.80 -19.25
C TRP A 255 5.03 2.36 -19.49
N LEU A 256 4.71 1.12 -19.09
CA LEU A 256 3.39 0.53 -19.24
C LEU A 256 2.30 1.30 -18.48
N ALA A 257 2.59 1.73 -17.25
CA ALA A 257 1.69 2.54 -16.41
C ALA A 257 1.32 3.89 -17.03
N ASN A 258 2.23 4.46 -17.85
CA ASN A 258 2.07 5.79 -18.44
C ASN A 258 1.70 5.75 -19.93
N MET A 259 1.55 4.57 -20.52
CA MET A 259 1.19 4.41 -21.92
C MET A 259 -0.31 4.63 -22.13
N LYS A 260 -0.68 5.62 -22.96
CA LYS A 260 -2.09 5.92 -23.26
C LYS A 260 -2.81 4.74 -23.93
N GLY A 261 -4.01 4.44 -23.45
CA GLY A 261 -4.87 3.39 -24.02
C GLY A 261 -4.51 1.96 -23.58
N VAL A 262 -3.71 1.79 -22.54
CA VAL A 262 -3.45 0.51 -21.88
C VAL A 262 -4.14 0.49 -20.52
N ASP A 263 -5.05 -0.45 -20.31
CA ASP A 263 -5.66 -0.68 -19.00
C ASP A 263 -4.81 -1.67 -18.19
N VAL A 264 -4.07 -1.15 -17.21
CA VAL A 264 -3.21 -1.94 -16.33
C VAL A 264 -3.92 -2.50 -15.10
N ARG A 265 -5.20 -2.14 -14.85
CA ARG A 265 -5.94 -2.51 -13.62
C ARG A 265 -6.08 -4.01 -13.47
N HIS A 266 -6.41 -4.73 -14.53
CA HIS A 266 -6.50 -6.20 -14.51
C HIS A 266 -5.16 -6.87 -14.19
N ILE A 267 -4.07 -6.30 -14.72
CA ILE A 267 -2.70 -6.77 -14.47
C ILE A 267 -2.34 -6.54 -13.00
N LEU A 268 -2.68 -5.38 -12.44
CA LEU A 268 -2.41 -5.03 -11.04
C LEU A 268 -3.09 -5.98 -10.06
N HIS A 269 -4.37 -6.31 -10.26
CA HIS A 269 -5.11 -7.21 -9.35
C HIS A 269 -4.52 -8.62 -9.24
N PHE A 270 -4.18 -9.22 -10.37
CA PHE A 270 -3.54 -10.55 -10.38
C PHE A 270 -2.18 -10.51 -9.70
N LYS A 271 -1.39 -9.48 -9.99
CA LYS A 271 -0.03 -9.35 -9.48
C LYS A 271 0.01 -9.01 -7.99
N GLU A 272 -0.97 -8.27 -7.47
CA GLU A 272 -1.05 -7.98 -6.03
C GLU A 272 -1.08 -9.28 -5.20
N ASN A 273 -1.87 -10.27 -5.60
CA ASN A 273 -1.92 -11.56 -4.93
C ASN A 273 -0.62 -12.35 -5.07
N LEU A 274 -0.01 -12.32 -6.27
CA LEU A 274 1.27 -12.96 -6.54
C LEU A 274 2.40 -12.34 -5.70
N SER A 275 2.43 -11.00 -5.61
CA SER A 275 3.43 -10.30 -4.80
C SER A 275 3.28 -10.59 -3.31
N VAL A 276 2.06 -10.67 -2.79
CA VAL A 276 1.87 -11.08 -1.38
C VAL A 276 2.46 -12.45 -1.12
N LEU A 277 2.26 -13.41 -2.05
CA LEU A 277 2.85 -14.75 -1.95
C LEU A 277 4.38 -14.70 -2.03
N LEU A 278 4.92 -14.03 -3.05
CA LEU A 278 6.36 -13.92 -3.27
C LEU A 278 7.07 -13.20 -2.12
N ILE A 279 6.54 -12.06 -1.70
CA ILE A 279 7.08 -11.29 -0.55
C ILE A 279 7.09 -12.17 0.69
N SER A 280 5.97 -12.86 0.98
CA SER A 280 5.88 -13.70 2.17
C SER A 280 6.88 -14.85 2.15
N GLY A 281 6.96 -15.57 1.03
CA GLY A 281 7.93 -16.65 0.84
C GLY A 281 9.38 -16.16 0.95
N LEU A 282 9.71 -15.05 0.27
CA LEU A 282 11.06 -14.49 0.29
C LEU A 282 11.51 -14.07 1.70
N PHE A 283 10.64 -13.38 2.46
CA PHE A 283 11.00 -12.95 3.81
C PHE A 283 11.23 -14.13 4.75
N ILE A 284 10.39 -15.18 4.68
CA ILE A 284 10.60 -16.40 5.48
C ILE A 284 11.91 -17.09 5.08
N LEU A 285 12.13 -17.30 3.77
CA LEU A 285 13.31 -18.00 3.26
C LEU A 285 14.61 -17.24 3.56
N LEU A 286 14.64 -15.94 3.32
CA LEU A 286 15.85 -15.15 3.56
C LEU A 286 16.14 -15.00 5.05
N ALA A 287 15.12 -14.84 5.90
CA ALA A 287 15.29 -14.80 7.35
C ALA A 287 15.72 -16.17 7.92
N ALA A 288 15.29 -17.28 7.30
CA ALA A 288 15.73 -18.62 7.69
C ALA A 288 17.22 -18.90 7.40
N ARG A 289 17.84 -18.13 6.50
CA ARG A 289 19.30 -18.22 6.22
C ARG A 289 20.18 -17.41 7.16
N LEU A 290 19.59 -16.65 8.08
CA LEU A 290 20.38 -15.77 8.94
C LEU A 290 21.30 -16.57 9.85
N ASP A 291 22.60 -16.30 9.82
CA ASP A 291 23.56 -16.80 10.82
C ASP A 291 23.46 -15.94 12.09
N LEU A 292 22.73 -16.45 13.08
CA LEU A 292 22.55 -15.77 14.36
C LEU A 292 23.86 -15.67 15.14
N ASN A 293 24.78 -16.65 15.01
CA ASN A 293 26.05 -16.61 15.72
C ASN A 293 26.97 -15.52 15.18
N ALA A 294 27.04 -15.38 13.86
CA ALA A 294 27.74 -14.27 13.23
C ALA A 294 27.14 -12.92 13.63
N LEU A 295 25.80 -12.82 13.69
CA LEU A 295 25.12 -11.60 14.12
C LEU A 295 25.40 -11.24 15.58
N ILE A 296 25.35 -12.22 16.49
CA ILE A 296 25.67 -12.04 17.92
C ILE A 296 27.15 -11.68 18.10
N GLY A 297 28.03 -12.25 17.30
CA GLY A 297 29.46 -11.96 17.30
C GLY A 297 29.82 -10.51 16.97
N LEU A 298 28.98 -9.81 16.18
CA LEU A 298 29.14 -8.38 15.90
C LEU A 298 28.84 -7.49 17.12
N GLY A 299 28.18 -8.03 18.15
CA GLY A 299 27.94 -7.40 19.42
C GLY A 299 27.08 -6.12 19.37
N PRO A 300 27.18 -5.24 20.40
CA PRO A 300 26.35 -4.04 20.53
C PRO A 300 26.65 -2.96 19.47
N LEU A 301 27.77 -3.05 18.76
CA LEU A 301 28.15 -2.08 17.73
C LEU A 301 27.15 -2.05 16.56
N VAL A 302 26.50 -3.18 16.27
CA VAL A 302 25.41 -3.25 15.28
C VAL A 302 24.23 -2.37 15.69
N LEU A 303 23.88 -2.34 16.98
CA LEU A 303 22.80 -1.48 17.49
C LEU A 303 23.17 -0.01 17.37
N ILE A 304 24.44 0.34 17.63
CA ILE A 304 24.94 1.71 17.45
C ILE A 304 24.86 2.09 15.97
N LEU A 305 25.27 1.21 15.07
CA LEU A 305 25.14 1.44 13.62
C LEU A 305 23.69 1.64 13.21
N LEU A 306 22.76 0.83 13.71
CA LEU A 306 21.32 1.02 13.47
C LEU A 306 20.83 2.38 13.96
N LEU A 307 21.28 2.83 15.13
CA LEU A 307 20.93 4.15 15.65
C LEU A 307 21.51 5.27 14.77
N VAL A 308 22.74 5.14 14.28
CA VAL A 308 23.34 6.09 13.34
C VAL A 308 22.54 6.15 12.04
N ILE A 309 22.16 5.00 11.48
CA ILE A 309 21.34 4.95 10.26
C ILE A 309 19.99 5.63 10.49
N GLN A 310 19.32 5.35 11.62
CA GLN A 310 17.99 5.84 11.91
C GLN A 310 17.95 7.30 12.35
N LEU A 311 18.91 7.74 13.20
CA LEU A 311 18.85 9.04 13.86
C LEU A 311 19.79 10.08 13.22
N ILE A 312 20.74 9.67 12.38
CA ILE A 312 21.68 10.58 11.71
C ILE A 312 21.51 10.50 10.20
N ALA A 313 21.73 9.33 9.58
CA ALA A 313 21.75 9.22 8.14
C ALA A 313 20.38 9.56 7.52
N ARG A 314 19.30 9.01 8.06
CA ARG A 314 17.95 9.26 7.55
C ARG A 314 17.47 10.70 7.78
N PRO A 315 17.56 11.30 8.97
CA PRO A 315 17.21 12.70 9.16
C PRO A 315 18.04 13.65 8.30
N LEU A 316 19.33 13.42 8.15
CA LEU A 316 20.20 14.23 7.28
C LEU A 316 19.70 14.18 5.82
N ASN A 317 19.43 12.98 5.29
CA ASN A 317 18.87 12.80 3.97
C ASN A 317 17.58 13.63 3.80
N VAL A 318 16.62 13.45 4.70
CA VAL A 318 15.30 14.11 4.58
C VAL A 318 15.41 15.63 4.72
N LEU A 319 16.21 16.13 5.66
CA LEU A 319 16.39 17.58 5.87
C LEU A 319 17.03 18.25 4.65
N LEU A 320 18.06 17.64 4.08
CA LEU A 320 18.71 18.15 2.86
C LEU A 320 17.75 18.12 1.66
N SER A 321 16.97 17.07 1.54
CA SER A 321 16.08 16.84 0.37
C SER A 321 14.81 17.68 0.44
N THR A 322 14.31 17.96 1.64
CA THR A 322 13.07 18.74 1.84
C THR A 322 13.32 20.22 2.04
N ALA A 323 14.57 20.70 1.97
CA ALA A 323 14.89 22.11 2.07
C ALA A 323 14.16 22.91 0.98
N GLY A 324 13.42 23.96 1.38
CA GLY A 324 12.62 24.78 0.47
C GLY A 324 11.32 24.13 -0.04
N SER A 325 10.90 22.97 0.51
CA SER A 325 9.61 22.37 0.18
C SER A 325 8.50 22.89 1.10
N ASN A 326 7.24 22.76 0.65
CA ASN A 326 6.05 23.16 1.42
C ASN A 326 5.66 22.15 2.51
N LEU A 327 6.50 21.14 2.79
CA LEU A 327 6.23 20.14 3.82
C LEU A 327 6.35 20.74 5.22
N SER A 328 5.35 20.47 6.04
CA SER A 328 5.38 20.87 7.46
C SER A 328 6.47 20.09 8.21
N TRP A 329 6.93 20.63 9.34
CA TRP A 329 7.92 19.95 10.16
C TRP A 329 7.44 18.56 10.67
N ARG A 330 6.12 18.40 10.86
CA ARG A 330 5.50 17.12 11.27
C ARG A 330 5.60 16.07 10.17
N GLU A 331 5.39 16.47 8.93
CA GLU A 331 5.54 15.60 7.76
C GLU A 331 7.01 15.21 7.56
N ARG A 332 7.94 16.16 7.71
CA ARG A 332 9.37 15.87 7.66
C ARG A 332 9.81 14.93 8.78
N ALA A 333 9.30 15.09 10.01
CA ALA A 333 9.60 14.21 11.12
C ALA A 333 9.15 12.76 10.85
N LEU A 334 7.98 12.56 10.23
CA LEU A 334 7.55 11.22 9.84
C LEU A 334 8.40 10.64 8.70
N LEU A 335 8.78 11.45 7.71
CA LEU A 335 9.72 11.05 6.64
C LEU A 335 11.10 10.66 7.20
N CYS A 336 11.61 11.40 8.22
CA CYS A 336 12.85 11.06 8.91
C CYS A 336 12.78 9.71 9.64
N TRP A 337 11.60 9.28 10.04
CA TRP A 337 11.43 8.02 10.76
C TRP A 337 11.28 6.82 9.83
N ILE A 338 10.56 6.97 8.72
CA ILE A 338 10.22 5.86 7.82
C ILE A 338 11.27 5.73 6.72
N ALA A 339 12.08 4.68 6.79
CA ALA A 339 13.02 4.25 5.75
C ALA A 339 13.42 2.78 5.94
N PRO A 340 12.47 1.82 5.85
CA PRO A 340 12.80 0.42 6.04
C PRO A 340 13.64 -0.08 4.87
N ARG A 341 14.63 -0.91 5.17
CA ARG A 341 15.52 -1.48 4.15
C ARG A 341 14.88 -2.66 3.44
N GLY A 342 15.19 -2.83 2.16
CA GLY A 342 14.54 -3.82 1.28
C GLY A 342 15.31 -5.14 1.14
N ILE A 343 14.65 -6.12 0.51
CA ILE A 343 15.20 -7.47 0.25
C ILE A 343 16.35 -7.44 -0.76
N VAL A 344 16.33 -6.51 -1.71
CA VAL A 344 17.36 -6.41 -2.76
C VAL A 344 18.76 -6.27 -2.14
N ALA A 345 18.87 -5.45 -1.07
CA ALA A 345 20.12 -5.32 -0.32
C ALA A 345 20.63 -6.67 0.21
N ALA A 346 19.75 -7.53 0.73
CA ALA A 346 20.12 -8.86 1.24
C ALA A 346 20.58 -9.79 0.11
N ALA A 347 19.86 -9.84 -1.00
CA ALA A 347 20.20 -10.69 -2.13
C ALA A 347 21.54 -10.30 -2.77
N VAL A 348 21.73 -9.00 -3.02
CA VAL A 348 22.97 -8.47 -3.64
C VAL A 348 24.16 -8.60 -2.67
N SER A 349 23.96 -8.36 -1.36
CA SER A 349 25.02 -8.55 -0.36
C SER A 349 25.53 -9.99 -0.30
N ALA A 350 24.63 -10.98 -0.45
CA ALA A 350 25.02 -12.38 -0.44
C ALA A 350 25.91 -12.76 -1.64
N ILE A 351 25.56 -12.27 -2.83
CA ILE A 351 26.34 -12.53 -4.04
C ILE A 351 27.73 -11.88 -3.93
N PHE A 352 27.78 -10.61 -3.52
CA PHE A 352 29.06 -9.89 -3.45
C PHE A 352 29.95 -10.37 -2.33
N ALA A 353 29.38 -10.76 -1.17
CA ALA A 353 30.15 -11.32 -0.06
C ALA A 353 30.92 -12.59 -0.49
N ILE A 354 30.24 -13.52 -1.17
CA ILE A 354 30.87 -14.75 -1.65
C ILE A 354 32.00 -14.45 -2.64
N ARG A 355 31.73 -13.62 -3.63
CA ARG A 355 32.72 -13.28 -4.67
C ARG A 355 33.93 -12.51 -4.12
N LEU A 356 33.72 -11.64 -3.14
CA LEU A 356 34.81 -10.89 -2.51
C LEU A 356 35.62 -11.77 -1.56
N ASP A 357 35.00 -12.72 -0.90
CA ASP A 357 35.70 -13.73 -0.07
C ASP A 357 36.58 -14.62 -0.96
N GLU A 358 36.06 -15.10 -2.11
CA GLU A 358 36.83 -15.83 -3.13
C GLU A 358 37.99 -15.01 -3.69
N ALA A 359 37.85 -13.67 -3.77
CA ALA A 359 38.90 -12.75 -4.17
C ALA A 359 39.89 -12.40 -3.03
N GLY A 360 39.72 -12.96 -1.83
CA GLY A 360 40.62 -12.80 -0.69
C GLY A 360 40.40 -11.53 0.17
N HIS A 361 39.24 -10.89 0.08
CA HIS A 361 38.91 -9.75 0.93
C HIS A 361 38.43 -10.20 2.31
N GLU A 362 39.27 -10.05 3.34
CA GLU A 362 38.95 -10.39 4.72
C GLU A 362 37.72 -9.63 5.23
N GLY A 363 36.79 -10.35 5.87
CA GLY A 363 35.56 -9.76 6.42
C GLY A 363 34.40 -9.60 5.43
N ALA A 364 34.56 -9.96 4.15
CA ALA A 364 33.50 -9.85 3.14
C ALA A 364 32.25 -10.64 3.54
N LEU A 365 32.39 -11.82 4.14
CA LEU A 365 31.26 -12.64 4.61
C LEU A 365 30.40 -11.96 5.69
N LEU A 366 30.95 -10.99 6.44
CA LEU A 366 30.20 -10.22 7.44
C LEU A 366 29.20 -9.24 6.82
N LEU A 367 29.32 -8.93 5.52
CA LEU A 367 28.36 -8.07 4.80
C LEU A 367 26.94 -8.63 4.88
N VAL A 368 26.79 -9.96 4.82
CA VAL A 368 25.48 -10.63 4.84
C VAL A 368 24.78 -10.47 6.18
N PRO A 369 25.32 -10.97 7.31
CA PRO A 369 24.65 -10.84 8.60
C PRO A 369 24.44 -9.38 9.01
N LEU A 370 25.37 -8.49 8.65
CA LEU A 370 25.23 -7.04 8.94
C LEU A 370 24.10 -6.41 8.14
N THR A 371 23.96 -6.74 6.84
CA THR A 371 22.85 -6.26 6.01
C THR A 371 21.50 -6.76 6.55
N PHE A 372 21.43 -8.04 6.93
CA PHE A 372 20.22 -8.58 7.57
C PHE A 372 19.90 -7.90 8.90
N ALA A 373 20.90 -7.62 9.73
CA ALA A 373 20.71 -6.89 10.98
C ALA A 373 20.09 -5.52 10.74
N VAL A 374 20.57 -4.79 9.72
CA VAL A 374 20.02 -3.47 9.36
C VAL A 374 18.59 -3.60 8.82
N ILE A 375 18.31 -4.59 7.98
CA ILE A 375 16.96 -4.83 7.45
C ILE A 375 16.00 -5.15 8.61
N ILE A 376 16.31 -6.15 9.42
CA ILE A 376 15.46 -6.60 10.54
C ILE A 376 15.27 -5.46 11.54
N GLY A 377 16.36 -4.83 11.95
CA GLY A 377 16.33 -3.74 12.93
C GLY A 377 15.46 -2.57 12.48
N THR A 378 15.64 -2.10 11.23
CA THR A 378 14.83 -0.99 10.70
C THR A 378 13.38 -1.38 10.50
N VAL A 379 13.10 -2.58 9.97
CA VAL A 379 11.72 -3.07 9.76
C VAL A 379 11.00 -3.26 11.09
N VAL A 380 11.60 -3.92 12.07
CA VAL A 380 11.00 -4.14 13.39
C VAL A 380 10.71 -2.82 14.09
N LEU A 381 11.73 -1.95 14.20
CA LEU A 381 11.61 -0.66 14.87
C LEU A 381 10.52 0.21 14.25
N GLN A 382 10.57 0.36 12.93
CA GLN A 382 9.65 1.26 12.22
C GLN A 382 8.24 0.68 12.13
N SER A 383 8.10 -0.63 11.94
CA SER A 383 6.78 -1.29 11.93
C SER A 383 6.04 -1.15 13.26
N ALA A 384 6.75 -1.26 14.37
CA ALA A 384 6.19 -1.10 15.70
C ALA A 384 5.83 0.36 16.02
N THR A 385 6.63 1.33 15.56
CA THR A 385 6.57 2.73 16.02
C THR A 385 5.98 3.71 15.02
N ALA A 386 5.97 3.43 13.70
CA ALA A 386 5.56 4.40 12.68
C ALA A 386 4.10 4.83 12.81
N ARG A 387 3.18 3.91 13.13
CA ARG A 387 1.76 4.23 13.30
C ARG A 387 1.47 5.09 14.53
N PRO A 388 1.95 4.76 15.76
CA PRO A 388 1.81 5.65 16.91
C PRO A 388 2.47 7.00 16.67
N LEU A 389 3.65 7.06 16.03
CA LEU A 389 4.33 8.30 15.70
C LEU A 389 3.52 9.16 14.70
N ALA A 390 2.96 8.57 13.65
CA ALA A 390 2.13 9.29 12.69
C ALA A 390 0.88 9.91 13.34
N ARG A 391 0.29 9.21 14.31
CA ARG A 391 -0.84 9.72 15.11
C ARG A 391 -0.41 10.85 16.04
N LEU A 392 0.70 10.69 16.74
CA LEU A 392 1.27 11.71 17.64
C LEU A 392 1.58 13.01 16.86
N LEU A 393 2.16 12.89 15.69
CA LEU A 393 2.47 14.01 14.79
C LEU A 393 1.22 14.59 14.08
N LYS A 394 0.06 13.93 14.20
CA LYS A 394 -1.19 14.31 13.51
C LYS A 394 -1.05 14.37 11.97
N VAL A 395 -0.25 13.47 11.41
CA VAL A 395 -0.04 13.31 9.96
C VAL A 395 -0.62 11.99 9.42
N ALA A 396 -1.28 11.20 10.27
CA ALA A 396 -2.08 10.06 9.83
C ALA A 396 -3.43 10.54 9.28
N GLU A 397 -3.89 9.88 8.23
CA GLU A 397 -5.25 10.08 7.73
C GLU A 397 -6.28 9.65 8.79
N PRO A 398 -7.41 10.34 8.89
CA PRO A 398 -8.50 9.90 9.74
C PRO A 398 -8.97 8.51 9.34
N ALA A 399 -9.54 7.76 10.29
CA ALA A 399 -10.13 6.48 9.99
C ALA A 399 -11.19 6.63 8.87
N PRO A 400 -11.30 5.70 7.91
CA PRO A 400 -12.26 5.79 6.82
C PRO A 400 -13.67 5.45 7.35
N SER A 401 -14.21 6.36 8.16
CA SER A 401 -15.53 6.27 8.76
C SER A 401 -16.56 7.21 8.11
N GLY A 402 -16.11 8.06 7.17
CA GLY A 402 -16.96 9.01 6.48
C GLY A 402 -17.78 8.38 5.34
N PHE A 403 -18.64 9.18 4.74
CA PHE A 403 -19.62 8.77 3.74
C PHE A 403 -19.48 9.57 2.44
N LEU A 404 -19.36 8.84 1.32
CA LEU A 404 -19.56 9.36 -0.01
C LEU A 404 -21.04 9.20 -0.36
N ILE A 405 -21.73 10.31 -0.58
CA ILE A 405 -23.17 10.32 -0.90
C ILE A 405 -23.34 10.65 -2.38
N VAL A 406 -23.93 9.73 -3.13
CA VAL A 406 -24.26 9.91 -4.55
C VAL A 406 -25.67 10.46 -4.68
N GLY A 407 -25.77 11.65 -5.23
CA GLY A 407 -26.96 12.51 -5.22
C GLY A 407 -26.83 13.60 -4.16
N ALA A 408 -27.12 14.85 -4.55
CA ALA A 408 -27.17 16.00 -3.64
C ALA A 408 -28.60 16.59 -3.55
N ASN A 409 -29.61 15.75 -3.78
CA ASN A 409 -31.04 16.08 -3.64
C ASN A 409 -31.41 16.37 -2.18
N ALA A 410 -32.59 16.88 -1.91
CA ALA A 410 -33.02 17.29 -0.57
C ALA A 410 -32.89 16.16 0.48
N PRO A 411 -33.34 14.90 0.24
CA PRO A 411 -33.11 13.79 1.15
C PRO A 411 -31.63 13.52 1.43
N SER A 412 -30.79 13.56 0.42
CA SER A 412 -29.33 13.33 0.55
C SER A 412 -28.65 14.42 1.37
N ARG A 413 -29.05 15.68 1.19
CA ARG A 413 -28.53 16.81 1.98
C ARG A 413 -28.92 16.70 3.44
N MET A 414 -30.16 16.35 3.74
CA MET A 414 -30.63 16.14 5.11
C MET A 414 -29.84 15.02 5.81
N LEU A 415 -29.67 13.86 5.15
CA LEU A 415 -28.87 12.76 5.66
C LEU A 415 -27.41 13.16 5.84
N GLY A 416 -26.83 13.85 4.86
CA GLY A 416 -25.45 14.35 4.92
C GLY A 416 -25.21 15.30 6.09
N LYS A 417 -26.16 16.22 6.35
CA LYS A 417 -26.10 17.16 7.48
C LYS A 417 -26.19 16.45 8.83
N SER A 418 -27.10 15.48 8.96
CA SER A 418 -27.22 14.69 10.18
C SER A 418 -25.99 13.83 10.46
N LEU A 419 -25.41 13.20 9.43
CA LEU A 419 -24.14 12.47 9.54
C LEU A 419 -22.97 13.39 9.91
N GLN A 420 -22.94 14.61 9.37
CA GLN A 420 -21.93 15.61 9.73
C GLN A 420 -22.07 16.06 11.20
N GLN A 421 -23.29 16.24 11.68
CA GLN A 421 -23.58 16.54 13.09
C GLN A 421 -23.15 15.39 14.02
N LEU A 422 -23.25 14.14 13.57
CA LEU A 422 -22.69 12.97 14.27
C LEU A 422 -21.16 12.88 14.20
N GLY A 423 -20.48 13.87 13.60
CA GLY A 423 -19.02 13.92 13.51
C GLY A 423 -18.41 13.11 12.36
N SER A 424 -19.22 12.59 11.45
CA SER A 424 -18.73 11.87 10.26
C SER A 424 -18.35 12.85 9.14
N ARG A 425 -17.24 12.57 8.45
CA ARG A 425 -16.93 13.26 7.20
C ARG A 425 -17.92 12.84 6.12
N VAL A 426 -18.49 13.79 5.42
CA VAL A 426 -19.39 13.54 4.27
C VAL A 426 -18.92 14.29 3.05
N LEU A 427 -19.15 13.69 1.88
CA LEU A 427 -18.93 14.32 0.58
C LEU A 427 -20.10 13.95 -0.33
N LEU A 428 -20.81 14.96 -0.83
CA LEU A 428 -21.93 14.76 -1.74
C LEU A 428 -21.48 14.92 -3.19
N THR A 429 -21.98 14.08 -4.10
CA THR A 429 -21.69 14.16 -5.53
C THR A 429 -22.97 14.24 -6.32
N ASP A 430 -23.05 15.17 -7.28
CA ASP A 430 -24.21 15.28 -8.19
C ASP A 430 -23.77 15.91 -9.51
N SER A 431 -24.42 15.53 -10.61
CA SER A 431 -24.28 16.15 -11.92
C SER A 431 -25.17 17.38 -12.11
N SER A 432 -26.14 17.62 -11.21
CA SER A 432 -26.98 18.82 -11.19
C SER A 432 -26.28 19.93 -10.41
N TRP A 433 -26.03 21.04 -11.10
CA TRP A 433 -25.47 22.25 -10.47
C TRP A 433 -26.41 22.86 -9.41
N GLU A 434 -27.72 22.79 -9.60
CA GLU A 434 -28.70 23.29 -8.63
C GLU A 434 -28.60 22.52 -7.30
N ASN A 435 -28.56 21.20 -7.37
CA ASN A 435 -28.39 20.35 -6.18
C ASN A 435 -27.07 20.63 -5.46
N ILE A 436 -25.98 20.76 -6.21
CA ILE A 436 -24.65 21.08 -5.65
C ILE A 436 -24.63 22.47 -5.02
N ARG A 437 -25.23 23.46 -5.68
CA ARG A 437 -25.34 24.81 -5.12
C ARG A 437 -26.12 24.81 -3.80
N ALA A 438 -27.26 24.13 -3.76
CA ALA A 438 -28.06 24.01 -2.56
C ALA A 438 -27.27 23.31 -1.41
N ALA A 439 -26.55 22.23 -1.70
CA ALA A 439 -25.72 21.54 -0.72
C ALA A 439 -24.59 22.44 -0.16
N ARG A 440 -23.93 23.22 -1.02
CA ARG A 440 -22.91 24.20 -0.61
C ARG A 440 -23.48 25.31 0.28
N MET A 441 -24.67 25.79 -0.01
CA MET A 441 -25.36 26.79 0.83
C MET A 441 -25.70 26.25 2.21
N GLU A 442 -25.89 24.92 2.33
CA GLU A 442 -26.09 24.22 3.59
C GLU A 442 -24.77 23.85 4.31
N GLY A 443 -23.60 24.24 3.77
CA GLY A 443 -22.28 23.97 4.35
C GLY A 443 -21.76 22.54 4.15
N LEU A 444 -22.33 21.80 3.19
CA LEU A 444 -21.92 20.43 2.89
C LEU A 444 -20.79 20.41 1.84
N PRO A 445 -19.71 19.64 2.05
CA PRO A 445 -18.69 19.40 1.03
C PRO A 445 -19.27 18.70 -0.19
N THR A 446 -18.91 19.17 -1.39
CA THR A 446 -19.49 18.66 -2.63
C THR A 446 -18.47 18.48 -3.72
N TYR A 447 -18.71 17.49 -4.57
CA TYR A 447 -18.07 17.31 -5.88
C TYR A 447 -19.13 17.48 -6.98
N PHE A 448 -18.90 18.40 -7.91
CA PHE A 448 -19.78 18.61 -9.07
C PHE A 448 -19.35 17.72 -10.22
N GLY A 449 -20.16 16.73 -10.58
CA GLY A 449 -19.92 15.80 -11.68
C GLY A 449 -20.44 14.41 -11.41
N ASN A 450 -20.30 13.54 -12.42
CA ASN A 450 -20.61 12.12 -12.28
C ASN A 450 -19.49 11.44 -11.45
N PRO A 451 -19.81 10.78 -10.30
CA PRO A 451 -18.82 10.13 -9.46
C PRO A 451 -18.13 8.93 -10.13
N ALA A 452 -18.68 8.40 -11.21
CA ALA A 452 -18.10 7.31 -11.99
C ALA A 452 -17.34 7.79 -13.24
N SER A 453 -17.05 9.08 -13.35
CA SER A 453 -16.31 9.64 -14.49
C SER A 453 -14.80 9.57 -14.27
N GLN A 454 -14.04 9.57 -15.37
CA GLN A 454 -12.56 9.67 -15.33
C GLN A 454 -12.07 10.94 -14.61
N HIS A 455 -12.83 12.03 -14.69
CA HIS A 455 -12.52 13.26 -13.96
C HIS A 455 -12.67 13.06 -12.44
N ALA A 456 -13.66 12.27 -12.00
CA ALA A 456 -13.83 11.93 -10.60
C ALA A 456 -12.66 11.06 -10.08
N ASP A 457 -12.14 10.14 -10.89
CA ASP A 457 -10.98 9.33 -10.53
C ASP A 457 -9.75 10.18 -10.17
N ALA A 458 -9.60 11.33 -10.83
CA ALA A 458 -8.46 12.23 -10.61
C ALA A 458 -8.70 13.30 -9.52
N HIS A 459 -9.95 13.70 -9.27
CA HIS A 459 -10.25 14.89 -8.45
C HIS A 459 -11.18 14.65 -7.26
N LEU A 460 -11.75 13.43 -7.13
CA LEU A 460 -12.61 13.09 -5.99
C LEU A 460 -11.78 12.75 -4.77
N ASP A 461 -11.85 13.59 -3.73
CA ASP A 461 -11.10 13.36 -2.49
C ASP A 461 -11.81 12.34 -1.58
N LEU A 462 -11.36 11.10 -1.64
CA LEU A 462 -11.87 9.97 -0.85
C LEU A 462 -11.21 9.83 0.55
N VAL A 463 -10.26 10.70 0.91
CA VAL A 463 -9.56 10.63 2.20
C VAL A 463 -10.56 10.64 3.35
N GLY A 464 -10.46 9.70 4.29
CA GLY A 464 -11.37 9.57 5.44
C GLY A 464 -12.79 9.10 5.12
N LEU A 465 -13.15 8.90 3.84
CA LEU A 465 -14.42 8.27 3.45
C LEU A 465 -14.24 6.75 3.42
N GLY A 466 -15.20 6.03 3.94
CA GLY A 466 -15.15 4.57 4.04
C GLY A 466 -16.46 3.87 3.66
N HIS A 467 -17.49 4.65 3.38
CA HIS A 467 -18.81 4.13 3.05
C HIS A 467 -19.39 4.88 1.84
N LEU A 468 -20.13 4.16 0.99
CA LEU A 468 -20.94 4.75 -0.07
C LEU A 468 -22.42 4.73 0.35
N LEU A 469 -23.09 5.86 0.17
CA LEU A 469 -24.54 5.98 0.21
C LEU A 469 -25.05 6.38 -1.18
N ALA A 470 -25.61 5.44 -1.92
CA ALA A 470 -26.16 5.68 -3.26
C ALA A 470 -27.62 6.11 -3.13
N LEU A 471 -27.86 7.43 -3.10
CA LEU A 471 -29.13 8.09 -2.82
C LEU A 471 -29.64 8.95 -3.99
N SER A 472 -29.12 8.71 -5.20
CA SER A 472 -29.65 9.34 -6.40
C SER A 472 -31.06 8.80 -6.72
N PRO A 473 -31.95 9.63 -7.29
CA PRO A 473 -33.23 9.13 -7.87
C PRO A 473 -33.03 8.11 -8.99
N SER A 474 -31.87 8.17 -9.68
CA SER A 474 -31.51 7.24 -10.74
C SER A 474 -30.92 5.94 -10.17
N GLY A 475 -31.65 4.84 -10.27
CA GLY A 475 -31.18 3.51 -9.88
C GLY A 475 -29.94 3.07 -10.69
N GLU A 476 -29.85 3.48 -11.96
CA GLU A 476 -28.71 3.16 -12.84
C GLU A 476 -27.43 3.84 -12.34
N LEU A 477 -27.50 5.14 -11.96
CA LEU A 477 -26.36 5.85 -11.40
C LEU A 477 -25.94 5.24 -10.06
N ASN A 478 -26.91 4.84 -9.22
CA ASN A 478 -26.62 4.18 -7.93
C ASN A 478 -25.89 2.85 -8.14
N THR A 479 -26.34 2.03 -9.10
CA THR A 479 -25.68 0.77 -9.45
C THR A 479 -24.28 1.00 -10.01
N LEU A 480 -24.14 1.95 -10.94
CA LEU A 480 -22.85 2.30 -11.52
C LEU A 480 -21.85 2.78 -10.44
N ALA A 481 -22.30 3.62 -9.52
CA ALA A 481 -21.49 4.10 -8.41
C ALA A 481 -21.12 2.93 -7.45
N ALA A 482 -22.04 2.04 -7.13
CA ALA A 482 -21.76 0.88 -6.30
C ALA A 482 -20.70 -0.04 -6.94
N MET A 483 -20.80 -0.29 -8.25
CA MET A 483 -19.80 -1.06 -9.00
C MET A 483 -18.45 -0.35 -9.00
N ARG A 484 -18.40 0.97 -9.25
CA ARG A 484 -17.17 1.76 -9.30
C ARG A 484 -16.44 1.78 -7.96
N PHE A 485 -17.15 2.02 -6.87
CA PHE A 485 -16.54 2.18 -5.53
C PHE A 485 -16.42 0.86 -4.74
N ARG A 486 -16.81 -0.27 -5.34
CA ARG A 486 -16.68 -1.59 -4.71
C ARG A 486 -15.23 -1.92 -4.33
N HIS A 487 -14.29 -1.50 -5.17
CA HIS A 487 -12.87 -1.71 -4.90
C HIS A 487 -12.35 -0.82 -3.77
N ASP A 488 -12.81 0.44 -3.72
CA ASP A 488 -12.32 1.43 -2.75
C ASP A 488 -12.87 1.16 -1.33
N PHE A 489 -14.14 0.79 -1.20
CA PHE A 489 -14.82 0.65 0.09
C PHE A 489 -15.11 -0.81 0.50
N GLY A 490 -15.13 -1.74 -0.45
CA GLY A 490 -15.57 -3.12 -0.25
C GLY A 490 -17.10 -3.25 -0.24
N HIS A 491 -17.62 -4.42 -0.64
CA HIS A 491 -19.06 -4.65 -0.80
C HIS A 491 -19.89 -4.38 0.46
N GLN A 492 -19.36 -4.72 1.63
CA GLN A 492 -20.05 -4.55 2.92
C GLN A 492 -20.28 -3.09 3.33
N ARG A 493 -19.60 -2.13 2.68
CA ARG A 493 -19.68 -0.69 2.98
C ARG A 493 -20.33 0.13 1.89
N LEU A 494 -20.98 -0.54 0.94
CA LEU A 494 -21.77 0.07 -0.11
C LEU A 494 -23.23 -0.05 0.28
N PHE A 495 -23.93 1.08 0.38
CA PHE A 495 -25.33 1.13 0.77
C PHE A 495 -26.13 1.93 -0.25
N GLY A 496 -27.39 1.58 -0.42
CA GLY A 496 -28.29 2.29 -1.31
C GLY A 496 -29.74 2.10 -0.93
N LEU A 497 -30.62 2.86 -1.59
CA LEU A 497 -32.06 2.71 -1.46
C LEU A 497 -32.58 1.85 -2.62
N ALA A 498 -33.53 0.97 -2.32
CA ALA A 498 -34.22 0.21 -3.35
C ALA A 498 -34.94 1.18 -4.30
N SER A 499 -34.85 0.95 -5.61
CA SER A 499 -35.69 1.67 -6.54
C SER A 499 -37.10 1.08 -6.50
N GLY A 500 -38.13 1.91 -6.44
CA GLY A 500 -39.52 1.49 -6.41
C GLY A 500 -39.96 0.69 -7.64
N HIS A 501 -39.25 0.83 -8.74
CA HIS A 501 -39.43 0.06 -9.97
C HIS A 501 -38.71 -1.31 -9.93
N GLU A 502 -37.60 -1.40 -9.25
CA GLU A 502 -36.85 -2.66 -9.15
C GLU A 502 -37.49 -3.69 -8.22
N SER A 503 -38.15 -3.25 -7.15
CA SER A 503 -38.85 -4.16 -6.23
C SER A 503 -40.03 -4.88 -6.89
N ARG A 504 -40.61 -4.33 -7.96
CA ARG A 504 -41.73 -4.91 -8.73
C ARG A 504 -41.28 -5.65 -9.98
N ARG A 505 -40.02 -5.59 -10.39
CA ARG A 505 -39.51 -6.30 -11.58
C ARG A 505 -39.16 -7.73 -11.19
N SER A 506 -39.43 -8.68 -12.14
CA SER A 506 -38.95 -10.07 -12.00
C SER A 506 -37.41 -10.09 -11.94
N ASP A 507 -36.84 -11.15 -11.35
CA ASP A 507 -35.39 -11.31 -11.21
C ASP A 507 -34.60 -11.16 -12.51
N LYS A 508 -35.23 -11.40 -13.65
CA LYS A 508 -34.65 -11.20 -14.99
C LYS A 508 -34.29 -9.74 -15.30
N HIS A 509 -34.92 -8.79 -14.64
CA HIS A 509 -34.76 -7.35 -14.89
C HIS A 509 -34.11 -6.60 -13.71
N ARG A 510 -33.65 -7.34 -12.68
CA ARG A 510 -32.94 -6.77 -11.54
C ARG A 510 -31.43 -6.87 -11.77
N ALA A 511 -30.68 -5.83 -11.41
CA ALA A 511 -29.24 -5.96 -11.30
C ALA A 511 -28.91 -7.02 -10.23
N SER A 512 -27.87 -7.83 -10.44
CA SER A 512 -27.47 -8.84 -9.46
C SER A 512 -27.15 -8.21 -8.10
N LEU A 513 -27.32 -8.97 -7.01
CA LEU A 513 -27.00 -8.52 -5.66
C LEU A 513 -25.54 -8.08 -5.54
N GLU A 514 -24.67 -8.66 -6.33
CA GLU A 514 -23.24 -8.29 -6.37
C GLU A 514 -22.98 -6.87 -6.89
N HIS A 515 -23.87 -6.32 -7.71
CA HIS A 515 -23.73 -5.01 -8.33
C HIS A 515 -24.52 -3.92 -7.62
N ARG A 516 -25.29 -4.28 -6.58
CA ARG A 516 -26.02 -3.33 -5.74
C ARG A 516 -25.29 -3.10 -4.44
N GLY A 517 -25.48 -1.93 -3.86
CA GLY A 517 -25.18 -1.73 -2.45
C GLY A 517 -26.17 -2.46 -1.53
N ASN A 518 -25.76 -2.71 -0.29
CA ASN A 518 -26.65 -3.22 0.74
C ASN A 518 -27.83 -2.25 0.96
N GLN A 519 -29.00 -2.79 1.26
CA GLN A 519 -30.20 -1.99 1.47
C GLN A 519 -30.07 -1.12 2.74
N LEU A 520 -30.25 0.19 2.62
CA LEU A 520 -30.32 1.10 3.76
C LEU A 520 -31.70 0.98 4.43
N GLY A 521 -31.73 0.86 5.75
CA GLY A 521 -32.97 0.75 6.53
C GLY A 521 -33.70 -0.57 6.33
N SER A 522 -35.02 -0.54 6.19
CA SER A 522 -35.86 -1.72 5.95
C SER A 522 -35.93 -2.10 4.47
N GLU A 523 -36.29 -3.35 4.15
CA GLU A 523 -36.46 -3.83 2.76
C GLU A 523 -37.41 -2.98 1.92
N ALA A 524 -38.45 -2.42 2.56
CA ALA A 524 -39.44 -1.57 1.90
C ALA A 524 -39.03 -0.09 1.83
N PHE A 525 -37.82 0.28 2.26
CA PHE A 525 -37.38 1.66 2.31
C PHE A 525 -36.78 2.07 0.96
N THR A 526 -37.56 2.75 0.14
CA THR A 526 -37.18 3.21 -1.19
C THR A 526 -36.92 4.71 -1.22
N TYR A 527 -36.24 5.20 -2.26
CA TYR A 527 -36.05 6.65 -2.47
C TYR A 527 -37.40 7.39 -2.53
N ALA A 528 -38.38 6.85 -3.24
CA ALA A 528 -39.71 7.46 -3.35
C ALA A 528 -40.39 7.56 -1.98
N LYS A 529 -40.26 6.50 -1.13
CA LYS A 529 -40.81 6.51 0.22
C LYS A 529 -40.11 7.55 1.11
N LEU A 530 -38.77 7.63 1.06
CA LEU A 530 -38.00 8.63 1.76
C LEU A 530 -38.43 10.06 1.36
N ALA A 531 -38.48 10.34 0.07
CA ALA A 531 -38.89 11.66 -0.45
C ALA A 531 -40.34 12.00 -0.08
N SER A 532 -41.27 11.03 -0.14
CA SER A 532 -42.67 11.20 0.26
C SER A 532 -42.82 11.49 1.74
N GLN A 533 -42.13 10.72 2.60
CA GLN A 533 -42.19 10.93 4.06
C GLN A 533 -41.63 12.31 4.45
N MET A 534 -40.54 12.74 3.82
CA MET A 534 -40.01 14.09 4.00
C MET A 534 -40.99 15.18 3.53
N GLY A 535 -41.63 14.97 2.38
CA GLY A 535 -42.68 15.88 1.86
C GLY A 535 -43.89 15.97 2.81
N GLN A 536 -44.13 14.94 3.62
CA GLN A 536 -45.17 14.90 4.65
C GLN A 536 -44.71 15.43 6.03
N GLY A 537 -43.48 15.99 6.11
CA GLY A 537 -42.97 16.58 7.34
C GLY A 537 -42.17 15.62 8.22
N ALA A 538 -41.76 14.44 7.70
CA ALA A 538 -40.84 13.60 8.46
C ALA A 538 -39.45 14.24 8.56
N GLU A 539 -38.86 14.20 9.74
CA GLU A 539 -37.55 14.77 10.03
C GLU A 539 -36.60 13.72 10.59
N LEU A 540 -35.30 13.96 10.44
CA LEU A 540 -34.26 13.14 11.03
C LEU A 540 -33.95 13.61 12.46
N TYR A 541 -34.16 12.72 13.42
CA TYR A 541 -33.83 12.95 14.82
C TYR A 541 -32.69 12.07 15.29
N SER A 542 -31.77 12.68 16.00
CA SER A 542 -30.69 11.97 16.70
C SER A 542 -31.04 11.90 18.19
N THR A 543 -31.17 10.68 18.72
CA THR A 543 -31.49 10.44 20.14
C THR A 543 -30.35 9.66 20.77
N THR A 544 -29.77 10.19 21.85
CA THR A 544 -28.76 9.48 22.65
C THR A 544 -29.46 8.66 23.71
N LEU A 545 -29.20 7.36 23.71
CA LEU A 545 -29.74 6.43 24.72
C LEU A 545 -28.97 6.58 26.03
N THR A 546 -29.67 6.50 27.12
CA THR A 546 -29.11 6.60 28.48
C THR A 546 -29.63 5.44 29.33
N ASP A 547 -29.09 5.26 30.53
CA ASP A 547 -29.55 4.23 31.44
C ASP A 547 -31.03 4.45 31.89
N GLY A 548 -31.52 5.70 31.86
CA GLY A 548 -32.90 6.05 32.19
C GLY A 548 -33.87 6.07 30.99
N PHE A 549 -33.34 6.04 29.76
CA PHE A 549 -34.11 5.99 28.52
C PHE A 549 -33.38 5.09 27.53
N GLY A 550 -33.69 3.80 27.60
CA GLY A 550 -33.03 2.76 26.83
C GLY A 550 -33.65 2.50 25.46
N TRP A 551 -33.11 1.47 24.78
CA TRP A 551 -33.58 1.06 23.45
C TRP A 551 -35.04 0.64 23.39
N GLU A 552 -35.53 -0.05 24.44
CA GLU A 552 -36.92 -0.51 24.47
C GLU A 552 -37.88 0.67 24.74
N ASP A 553 -37.48 1.67 25.54
CA ASP A 553 -38.23 2.90 25.74
C ASP A 553 -38.34 3.70 24.45
N TYR A 554 -37.21 3.81 23.71
CA TYR A 554 -37.18 4.46 22.41
C TYR A 554 -38.13 3.79 21.40
N ARG A 555 -38.15 2.45 21.38
CA ARG A 555 -39.05 1.69 20.50
C ARG A 555 -40.50 1.84 20.90
N THR A 556 -40.79 1.90 22.18
CA THR A 556 -42.15 2.10 22.71
C THR A 556 -42.68 3.49 22.35
N LEU A 557 -41.81 4.52 22.49
CA LEU A 557 -42.19 5.90 22.19
C LEU A 557 -42.47 6.15 20.70
N HIS A 558 -41.59 5.64 19.82
CA HIS A 558 -41.68 5.95 18.42
C HIS A 558 -42.34 4.86 17.57
N GLY A 559 -42.29 3.60 17.99
CA GLY A 559 -42.94 2.47 17.35
C GLY A 559 -42.64 2.37 15.84
N ASN A 560 -43.69 2.20 15.05
CA ASN A 560 -43.59 2.12 13.60
C ASN A 560 -43.40 3.47 12.91
N ARG A 561 -43.44 4.59 13.65
CA ARG A 561 -43.22 5.94 13.10
C ARG A 561 -41.74 6.23 12.84
N ALA A 562 -40.82 5.53 13.49
CA ALA A 562 -39.40 5.70 13.34
C ALA A 562 -38.81 4.68 12.34
N THR A 563 -38.16 5.18 11.31
CA THR A 563 -37.32 4.37 10.42
C THR A 563 -35.85 4.59 10.81
N LEU A 564 -35.25 3.58 11.46
CA LEU A 564 -33.87 3.60 11.88
C LEU A 564 -32.94 3.52 10.66
N LEU A 565 -31.95 4.43 10.59
CA LEU A 565 -31.02 4.51 9.47
C LEU A 565 -29.56 4.35 9.89
N PHE A 566 -29.17 4.95 11.02
CA PHE A 566 -27.79 4.88 11.52
C PHE A 566 -27.78 4.79 13.06
N MET A 567 -26.71 4.18 13.58
CA MET A 567 -26.41 4.12 15.01
C MET A 567 -24.94 4.49 15.22
N ARG A 568 -24.65 5.42 16.11
CA ARG A 568 -23.29 5.78 16.51
C ARG A 568 -23.00 5.17 17.88
N ASP A 569 -21.93 4.41 17.98
CA ASP A 569 -21.48 3.82 19.24
C ASP A 569 -20.65 4.81 20.09
N GLU A 570 -20.28 4.41 21.32
CA GLU A 570 -19.45 5.21 22.23
C GLU A 570 -18.06 5.53 21.67
N SER A 571 -17.53 4.67 20.78
CA SER A 571 -16.23 4.90 20.14
C SER A 571 -16.30 5.98 19.05
N GLY A 572 -17.53 6.43 18.69
CA GLY A 572 -17.79 7.38 17.62
C GLY A 572 -17.94 6.73 16.24
N TRP A 573 -17.95 5.39 16.14
CA TRP A 573 -18.19 4.68 14.90
C TRP A 573 -19.67 4.69 14.53
N VAL A 574 -19.98 4.97 13.26
CA VAL A 574 -21.34 4.99 12.74
C VAL A 574 -21.64 3.67 12.02
N HIS A 575 -22.60 2.93 12.55
CA HIS A 575 -23.15 1.71 11.97
C HIS A 575 -24.33 2.06 11.07
N VAL A 576 -24.31 1.57 9.86
CA VAL A 576 -25.43 1.71 8.91
C VAL A 576 -26.43 0.60 9.18
N VAL A 577 -27.69 0.96 9.33
CA VAL A 577 -28.75 -0.01 9.56
C VAL A 577 -29.22 -0.60 8.25
N THR A 578 -29.23 -1.92 8.20
CA THR A 578 -29.71 -2.73 7.08
C THR A 578 -30.79 -3.71 7.58
N PRO A 579 -31.57 -4.37 6.69
CA PRO A 579 -32.52 -5.39 7.12
C PRO A 579 -31.90 -6.54 7.92
N GLU A 580 -30.59 -6.80 7.69
CA GLU A 580 -29.83 -7.86 8.36
C GLU A 580 -29.18 -7.40 9.67
N THR A 581 -29.32 -6.14 10.03
CA THR A 581 -28.69 -5.60 11.24
C THR A 581 -29.30 -6.17 12.49
N THR A 582 -28.54 -6.98 13.23
CA THR A 582 -28.96 -7.60 14.50
C THR A 582 -28.46 -6.85 15.74
N VAL A 583 -27.61 -5.85 15.56
CA VAL A 583 -27.00 -5.10 16.66
C VAL A 583 -28.04 -4.22 17.33
N LYS A 584 -28.20 -4.39 18.64
CA LYS A 584 -29.05 -3.51 19.48
C LYS A 584 -28.18 -2.42 20.10
N PRO A 585 -28.57 -1.14 19.97
CA PRO A 585 -27.83 -0.05 20.61
C PRO A 585 -27.94 -0.12 22.14
N GLY A 586 -26.81 0.11 22.80
CA GLY A 586 -26.71 0.18 24.26
C GLY A 586 -26.84 1.61 24.82
N SER A 587 -26.67 1.77 26.13
CA SER A 587 -26.53 3.08 26.79
C SER A 587 -25.31 3.80 26.20
N GLY A 588 -25.36 5.11 26.04
CA GLY A 588 -24.32 5.93 25.40
C GLY A 588 -24.35 5.96 23.89
N TRP A 589 -25.13 5.09 23.23
CA TRP A 589 -25.26 5.09 21.75
C TRP A 589 -26.22 6.21 21.31
N THR A 590 -25.94 6.77 20.13
CA THR A 590 -26.83 7.73 19.48
C THR A 590 -27.49 7.08 18.27
N VAL A 591 -28.81 7.10 18.26
CA VAL A 591 -29.66 6.55 17.20
C VAL A 591 -30.11 7.67 16.27
N LEU A 592 -29.94 7.52 14.96
CA LEU A 592 -30.46 8.43 13.95
C LEU A 592 -31.59 7.76 13.18
N ALA A 593 -32.78 8.28 13.31
CA ALA A 593 -33.98 7.77 12.66
C ALA A 593 -34.79 8.87 11.96
N LEU A 594 -35.46 8.48 10.88
CA LEU A 594 -36.48 9.31 10.25
C LEU A 594 -37.80 9.10 10.98
N ILE A 595 -38.32 10.15 11.60
CA ILE A 595 -39.53 10.10 12.42
C ILE A 595 -40.65 10.83 11.66
N GLN A 596 -41.76 10.14 11.47
CA GLN A 596 -42.97 10.72 10.90
C GLN A 596 -43.70 11.57 11.95
N PRO A 597 -44.27 12.74 11.57
CA PRO A 597 -45.08 13.54 12.45
C PRO A 597 -46.28 12.73 12.98
N GLU A 598 -46.76 13.06 14.16
CA GLU A 598 -48.03 12.53 14.64
C GLU A 598 -49.14 12.98 13.71
N ILE A 599 -49.81 12.04 13.08
CA ILE A 599 -51.06 12.33 12.37
C ILE A 599 -52.05 12.67 13.52
N SER A 600 -52.17 13.98 13.84
CA SER A 600 -53.23 14.46 14.72
C SER A 600 -54.54 14.03 14.08
N GLY A 601 -55.26 13.15 14.77
CA GLY A 601 -56.33 12.28 14.33
C GLY A 601 -57.32 12.87 13.33
N ALA A 602 -57.71 12.00 12.36
CA ALA A 602 -59.02 12.09 11.77
C ALA A 602 -60.07 11.46 12.68
#